data_8bace9957462b05fdb8e77349a2a540e
#
_entry.id   8bace9957462b05fdb8e77349a2a540e
#
_cell.length_a   1.000
_cell.length_b   1.000
_cell.length_c   1.000
_cell.angle_alpha   90.00
_cell.angle_beta   90.00
_cell.angle_gamma   90.00
#
_symmetry.space_group_name_H-M   'P 1'
#
loop_
_entity.id
_entity.type
_entity.pdbx_description
1 polymer ?
#
loop_
_entity_poly.entity_id
_entity_poly.type
_entity_poly.pdbx_seq_one_letter_code
_entity_poly.pdbx_strand_id
1 'polypeptide(L)'
;MKSFPPPLTPKEESELLRRSADGDNEARHILIERNLRLVAHVIKKYQHLEDDTEDLLSIGTIGLIKAVSTFNPDKKARLATYACRCIENELLMMLRTKRKSNRETSLYEPIGTDREGNEIRLYDVIESDEEDACMQLALKNDISLLYEKLESVLTDREQLVLKKRYGLYGCLLYTSPSPRD
;
A
#
# COMPACT_ATOMS: atom_id res chain seq x y z
N MET A 1 -32.03 14.63 10.75
CA MET A 1 -30.75 14.92 10.08
C MET A 1 -30.29 16.30 10.51
N LYS A 2 -29.13 16.43 11.14
CA LYS A 2 -28.57 17.75 11.46
C LYS A 2 -28.17 18.40 10.12
N SER A 3 -28.78 19.54 9.79
CA SER A 3 -28.45 20.32 8.60
C SER A 3 -27.03 20.86 8.72
N PHE A 4 -26.27 20.82 7.64
CA PHE A 4 -24.96 21.47 7.61
C PHE A 4 -25.06 22.96 8.00
N PRO A 5 -24.06 23.50 8.71
CA PRO A 5 -24.06 24.93 9.05
C PRO A 5 -24.11 25.81 7.79
N PRO A 6 -24.62 27.02 7.88
CA PRO A 6 -24.70 27.91 6.73
C PRO A 6 -23.31 28.27 6.18
N PRO A 7 -23.17 28.49 4.87
CA PRO A 7 -21.88 28.85 4.27
C PRO A 7 -21.37 30.20 4.79
N LEU A 8 -20.07 30.40 4.76
CA LEU A 8 -19.42 31.66 5.12
C LEU A 8 -19.70 32.73 4.07
N THR A 9 -19.78 33.99 4.53
CA THR A 9 -19.77 35.14 3.63
C THR A 9 -18.34 35.33 3.05
N PRO A 10 -18.19 36.00 1.88
CA PRO A 10 -16.85 36.21 1.29
C PRO A 10 -15.87 36.98 2.20
N LYS A 11 -16.40 37.87 3.05
CA LYS A 11 -15.60 38.65 4.02
C LYS A 11 -15.10 37.74 5.17
N GLU A 12 -15.99 36.93 5.73
CA GLU A 12 -15.63 35.98 6.79
C GLU A 12 -14.64 34.91 6.28
N GLU A 13 -14.87 34.43 5.06
CA GLU A 13 -13.94 33.43 4.44
C GLU A 13 -12.54 34.05 4.30
N SER A 14 -12.40 35.26 3.79
CA SER A 14 -11.11 35.93 3.62
C SER A 14 -10.39 36.18 4.95
N GLU A 15 -11.11 36.56 5.99
CA GLU A 15 -10.55 36.80 7.32
C GLU A 15 -10.10 35.49 7.99
N LEU A 16 -10.93 34.44 7.90
CA LEU A 16 -10.57 33.12 8.42
C LEU A 16 -9.39 32.48 7.68
N LEU A 17 -9.29 32.69 6.36
CA LEU A 17 -8.15 32.24 5.58
C LEU A 17 -6.86 32.92 6.03
N ARG A 18 -6.89 34.21 6.30
CA ARG A 18 -5.73 34.95 6.81
C ARG A 18 -5.33 34.45 8.18
N ARG A 19 -6.25 34.29 9.12
CA ARG A 19 -5.98 33.71 10.46
C ARG A 19 -5.46 32.30 10.39
N SER A 20 -5.99 31.48 9.49
CA SER A 20 -5.53 30.11 9.27
C SER A 20 -4.09 30.09 8.72
N ALA A 21 -3.70 31.04 7.86
CA ALA A 21 -2.33 31.18 7.36
C ALA A 21 -1.36 31.61 8.48
N ASP A 22 -1.82 32.41 9.45
CA ASP A 22 -1.06 32.81 10.65
C ASP A 22 -0.96 31.66 11.70
N GLY A 23 -1.53 30.49 11.42
CA GLY A 23 -1.44 29.30 12.29
C GLY A 23 -2.61 29.12 13.26
N ASP A 24 -3.68 29.88 13.14
CA ASP A 24 -4.87 29.75 13.98
C ASP A 24 -5.66 28.45 13.64
N ASN A 25 -5.60 27.49 14.55
CA ASN A 25 -6.28 26.21 14.41
C ASN A 25 -7.82 26.36 14.51
N GLU A 26 -8.32 27.30 15.29
CA GLU A 26 -9.76 27.52 15.42
C GLU A 26 -10.34 28.04 14.10
N ALA A 27 -9.66 29.02 13.46
CA ALA A 27 -10.05 29.50 12.15
C ALA A 27 -10.06 28.37 11.11
N ARG A 28 -9.08 27.45 11.17
CA ARG A 28 -9.00 26.26 10.31
C ARG A 28 -10.19 25.32 10.53
N HIS A 29 -10.54 25.04 11.78
CA HIS A 29 -11.71 24.20 12.11
C HIS A 29 -13.02 24.79 11.57
N ILE A 30 -13.22 26.10 11.75
CA ILE A 30 -14.40 26.80 11.23
C ILE A 30 -14.46 26.71 9.70
N LEU A 31 -13.33 26.91 9.00
CA LEU A 31 -13.26 26.78 7.55
C LEU A 31 -13.66 25.39 7.07
N ILE A 32 -13.17 24.32 7.75
CA ILE A 32 -13.52 22.96 7.41
C ILE A 32 -15.00 22.69 7.64
N GLU A 33 -15.51 23.02 8.83
CA GLU A 33 -16.90 22.75 9.23
C GLU A 33 -17.90 23.41 8.28
N ARG A 34 -17.68 24.69 7.96
CA ARG A 34 -18.56 25.48 7.08
C ARG A 34 -18.51 25.04 5.62
N ASN A 35 -17.46 24.32 5.20
CA ASN A 35 -17.28 23.80 3.84
C ASN A 35 -17.59 22.32 3.68
N LEU A 36 -18.03 21.58 4.73
CA LEU A 36 -18.42 20.17 4.63
C LEU A 36 -19.52 19.90 3.60
N ARG A 37 -20.39 20.86 3.38
CA ARG A 37 -21.42 20.79 2.32
C ARG A 37 -20.82 20.62 0.93
N LEU A 38 -19.62 21.17 0.69
CA LEU A 38 -18.90 21.02 -0.57
C LEU A 38 -18.47 19.57 -0.79
N VAL A 39 -18.02 18.90 0.28
CA VAL A 39 -17.66 17.46 0.25
C VAL A 39 -18.87 16.64 -0.18
N ALA A 40 -20.03 16.85 0.47
CA ALA A 40 -21.26 16.14 0.12
C ALA A 40 -21.69 16.39 -1.33
N HIS A 41 -21.45 17.60 -1.87
CA HIS A 41 -21.76 17.92 -3.26
C HIS A 41 -20.85 17.17 -4.25
N VAL A 42 -19.55 17.09 -3.97
CA VAL A 42 -18.60 16.39 -4.84
C VAL A 42 -18.88 14.88 -4.83
N ILE A 43 -19.14 14.30 -3.66
CA ILE A 43 -19.41 12.87 -3.51
C ILE A 43 -20.63 12.40 -4.32
N LYS A 44 -21.63 13.24 -4.51
CA LYS A 44 -22.81 12.88 -5.33
C LYS A 44 -22.44 12.39 -6.74
N LYS A 45 -21.31 12.83 -7.30
CA LYS A 45 -20.82 12.35 -8.60
C LYS A 45 -20.31 10.91 -8.54
N TYR A 46 -19.98 10.41 -7.35
CA TYR A 46 -19.36 9.10 -7.11
C TYR A 46 -20.30 8.09 -6.46
N GLN A 47 -21.56 8.46 -6.19
CA GLN A 47 -22.55 7.58 -5.56
C GLN A 47 -22.95 6.36 -6.40
N HIS A 48 -22.55 6.30 -7.67
CA HIS A 48 -22.78 5.12 -8.54
C HIS A 48 -21.77 3.99 -8.34
N LEU A 49 -20.75 4.24 -7.53
CA LEU A 49 -19.78 3.25 -7.14
C LEU A 49 -20.38 2.49 -5.95
N GLU A 50 -20.19 1.17 -5.90
CA GLU A 50 -20.65 0.28 -4.83
C GLU A 50 -19.95 0.56 -3.48
N ASP A 51 -19.43 1.75 -3.30
CA ASP A 51 -18.73 2.19 -2.11
C ASP A 51 -19.71 2.75 -1.07
N ASP A 52 -19.39 2.51 0.21
CA ASP A 52 -20.15 3.08 1.30
C ASP A 52 -20.05 4.62 1.25
N THR A 53 -21.20 5.28 1.29
CA THR A 53 -21.28 6.74 1.28
C THR A 53 -20.54 7.36 2.45
N GLU A 54 -20.45 6.67 3.59
CA GLU A 54 -19.73 7.13 4.77
C GLU A 54 -18.21 7.14 4.55
N ASP A 55 -17.69 6.11 3.87
CA ASP A 55 -16.27 6.04 3.47
C ASP A 55 -15.92 7.16 2.49
N LEU A 56 -16.75 7.38 1.48
CA LEU A 56 -16.56 8.49 0.54
C LEU A 56 -16.57 9.84 1.24
N LEU A 57 -17.46 10.03 2.23
CA LEU A 57 -17.56 11.26 3.03
C LEU A 57 -16.29 11.45 3.87
N SER A 58 -15.78 10.41 4.47
CA SER A 58 -14.55 10.43 5.28
C SER A 58 -13.35 10.81 4.43
N ILE A 59 -13.16 10.18 3.29
CA ILE A 59 -12.06 10.46 2.36
C ILE A 59 -12.19 11.86 1.75
N GLY A 60 -13.40 12.27 1.37
CA GLY A 60 -13.65 13.62 0.88
C GLY A 60 -13.36 14.68 1.93
N THR A 61 -13.63 14.39 3.21
CA THR A 61 -13.29 15.28 4.32
C THR A 61 -11.78 15.42 4.49
N ILE A 62 -11.02 14.35 4.33
CA ILE A 62 -9.54 14.40 4.31
C ILE A 62 -9.05 15.32 3.19
N GLY A 63 -9.66 15.22 2.00
CA GLY A 63 -9.37 16.11 0.86
C GLY A 63 -9.63 17.59 1.19
N LEU A 64 -10.73 17.89 1.87
CA LEU A 64 -11.05 19.24 2.33
C LEU A 64 -10.04 19.75 3.37
N ILE A 65 -9.66 18.93 4.36
CA ILE A 65 -8.65 19.28 5.37
C ILE A 65 -7.31 19.62 4.70
N LYS A 66 -6.86 18.79 3.74
CA LYS A 66 -5.66 19.05 2.95
C LYS A 66 -5.78 20.36 2.18
N ALA A 67 -6.94 20.63 1.56
CA ALA A 67 -7.18 21.84 0.83
C ALA A 67 -7.05 23.09 1.71
N VAL A 68 -7.71 23.11 2.88
CA VAL A 68 -7.63 24.23 3.82
C VAL A 68 -6.20 24.45 4.33
N SER A 69 -5.44 23.37 4.54
CA SER A 69 -4.07 23.45 5.05
C SER A 69 -3.04 23.92 4.02
N THR A 70 -3.30 23.69 2.73
CA THR A 70 -2.36 24.01 1.63
C THR A 70 -2.80 25.19 0.77
N PHE A 71 -3.96 25.75 1.05
CA PHE A 71 -4.48 26.88 0.28
C PHE A 71 -3.65 28.14 0.50
N ASN A 72 -3.26 28.78 -0.60
CA ASN A 72 -2.60 30.08 -0.56
C ASN A 72 -3.58 31.17 -0.99
N PRO A 73 -3.95 32.12 -0.10
CA PRO A 73 -4.89 33.19 -0.40
C PRO A 73 -4.36 34.20 -1.43
N ASP A 74 -3.04 34.32 -1.64
CA ASP A 74 -2.44 35.24 -2.61
C ASP A 74 -2.70 34.83 -4.07
N LYS A 75 -3.06 33.58 -4.30
CA LYS A 75 -3.44 33.08 -5.63
C LYS A 75 -4.88 33.49 -5.94
N LYS A 76 -5.13 33.94 -7.17
CA LYS A 76 -6.46 34.38 -7.66
C LYS A 76 -7.53 33.26 -7.70
N ALA A 77 -7.30 32.11 -7.09
CA ALA A 77 -8.24 30.98 -7.05
C ALA A 77 -9.16 31.08 -5.83
N ARG A 78 -10.43 30.71 -5.98
CA ARG A 78 -11.36 30.59 -4.85
C ARG A 78 -11.10 29.31 -4.05
N LEU A 79 -11.21 29.37 -2.72
CA LEU A 79 -11.06 28.21 -1.86
C LEU A 79 -11.95 27.04 -2.31
N ALA A 80 -13.22 27.29 -2.61
CA ALA A 80 -14.16 26.27 -3.04
C ALA A 80 -13.70 25.51 -4.29
N THR A 81 -13.13 26.20 -5.29
CA THR A 81 -12.62 25.59 -6.52
C THR A 81 -11.39 24.71 -6.23
N TYR A 82 -10.50 25.19 -5.37
CA TYR A 82 -9.31 24.46 -4.96
C TYR A 82 -9.68 23.22 -4.13
N ALA A 83 -10.61 23.39 -3.17
CA ALA A 83 -11.09 22.31 -2.33
C ALA A 83 -11.78 21.21 -3.14
N CYS A 84 -12.63 21.55 -4.12
CA CYS A 84 -13.23 20.56 -5.03
C CYS A 84 -12.16 19.70 -5.70
N ARG A 85 -11.08 20.30 -6.19
CA ARG A 85 -9.98 19.56 -6.82
C ARG A 85 -9.24 18.63 -5.85
N CYS A 86 -8.99 19.11 -4.64
CA CYS A 86 -8.34 18.29 -3.60
C CYS A 86 -9.23 17.11 -3.20
N ILE A 87 -10.53 17.33 -3.01
CA ILE A 87 -11.50 16.28 -2.70
C ILE A 87 -11.57 15.26 -3.83
N GLU A 88 -11.69 15.69 -5.09
CA GLU A 88 -11.72 14.81 -6.26
C GLU A 88 -10.43 13.99 -6.35
N ASN A 89 -9.27 14.58 -6.08
CA ASN A 89 -7.99 13.86 -6.12
C ASN A 89 -7.90 12.76 -5.06
N GLU A 90 -8.36 13.01 -3.82
CA GLU A 90 -8.38 11.99 -2.76
C GLU A 90 -9.32 10.83 -3.13
N LEU A 91 -10.51 11.12 -3.64
CA LEU A 91 -11.45 10.10 -4.11
C LEU A 91 -10.86 9.28 -5.26
N LEU A 92 -10.21 9.92 -6.23
CA LEU A 92 -9.55 9.21 -7.33
C LEU A 92 -8.38 8.36 -6.87
N MET A 93 -7.61 8.81 -5.86
CA MET A 93 -6.55 8.00 -5.24
C MET A 93 -7.13 6.74 -4.58
N MET A 94 -8.18 6.88 -3.80
CA MET A 94 -8.89 5.74 -3.19
C MET A 94 -9.35 4.74 -4.26
N LEU A 95 -10.00 5.21 -5.32
CA LEU A 95 -10.47 4.36 -6.41
C LEU A 95 -9.33 3.61 -7.13
N ARG A 96 -8.17 4.24 -7.29
CA ARG A 96 -6.98 3.58 -7.86
C ARG A 96 -6.47 2.48 -6.94
N THR A 97 -6.43 2.73 -5.64
CA THR A 97 -6.01 1.74 -4.64
C THR A 97 -7.00 0.58 -4.61
N LYS A 98 -8.29 0.86 -4.58
CA LYS A 98 -9.35 -0.17 -4.60
C LYS A 98 -9.26 -1.04 -5.86
N ARG A 99 -8.99 -0.45 -7.04
CA ARG A 99 -8.79 -1.24 -8.27
C ARG A 99 -7.59 -2.19 -8.21
N LYS A 100 -6.56 -1.88 -7.44
CA LYS A 100 -5.44 -2.81 -7.20
C LYS A 100 -5.88 -3.93 -6.26
N SER A 101 -6.52 -3.58 -5.15
CA SER A 101 -6.99 -4.54 -4.16
C SER A 101 -8.07 -5.48 -4.72
N ASN A 102 -8.93 -5.00 -5.62
CA ASN A 102 -9.94 -5.85 -6.28
C ASN A 102 -9.36 -6.95 -7.21
N ARG A 103 -8.04 -6.94 -7.45
CA ARG A 103 -7.33 -8.02 -8.17
C ARG A 103 -6.81 -9.09 -7.21
N GLU A 104 -6.87 -8.84 -5.92
CA GLU A 104 -6.46 -9.75 -4.87
C GLU A 104 -7.68 -10.55 -4.45
N THR A 105 -7.57 -11.88 -4.47
CA THR A 105 -8.60 -12.79 -4.01
C THR A 105 -8.20 -13.34 -2.65
N SER A 106 -9.15 -13.44 -1.71
CA SER A 106 -8.87 -14.02 -0.40
C SER A 106 -8.53 -15.50 -0.52
N LEU A 107 -7.44 -15.93 0.11
CA LEU A 107 -7.09 -17.35 0.19
C LEU A 107 -8.16 -18.21 0.90
N TYR A 108 -8.99 -17.58 1.72
CA TYR A 108 -10.07 -18.22 2.44
C TYR A 108 -11.41 -18.20 1.68
N GLU A 109 -11.43 -17.63 0.46
CA GLU A 109 -12.64 -17.62 -0.35
C GLU A 109 -13.00 -19.04 -0.79
N PRO A 110 -14.25 -19.48 -0.59
CA PRO A 110 -14.70 -20.79 -1.03
C PRO A 110 -14.75 -20.85 -2.56
N ILE A 111 -14.06 -21.84 -3.14
CA ILE A 111 -14.03 -22.09 -4.59
C ILE A 111 -15.15 -23.06 -4.99
N GLY A 112 -15.53 -23.94 -4.06
CA GLY A 112 -16.53 -24.96 -4.31
C GLY A 112 -16.83 -25.79 -3.06
N THR A 113 -17.59 -26.86 -3.25
CA THR A 113 -17.88 -27.83 -2.21
C THR A 113 -17.48 -29.22 -2.67
N ASP A 114 -16.98 -30.04 -1.76
CA ASP A 114 -16.69 -31.44 -2.02
C ASP A 114 -18.00 -32.28 -2.12
N ARG A 115 -17.86 -33.58 -2.37
CA ARG A 115 -19.02 -34.53 -2.45
C ARG A 115 -19.71 -34.70 -1.11
N GLU A 116 -19.09 -34.35 -0.01
CA GLU A 116 -19.58 -34.48 1.35
C GLU A 116 -20.21 -33.17 1.85
N GLY A 117 -20.15 -32.07 1.04
CA GLY A 117 -20.74 -30.79 1.34
C GLY A 117 -19.81 -29.84 2.11
N ASN A 118 -18.51 -30.16 2.27
CA ASN A 118 -17.53 -29.28 2.91
C ASN A 118 -17.06 -28.21 1.91
N GLU A 119 -16.83 -26.99 2.39
CA GLU A 119 -16.28 -25.90 1.58
C GLU A 119 -14.80 -26.16 1.27
N ILE A 120 -14.47 -26.15 -0.03
CA ILE A 120 -13.08 -26.15 -0.51
C ILE A 120 -12.66 -24.69 -0.71
N ARG A 121 -11.60 -24.28 -0.05
CA ARG A 121 -11.07 -22.92 -0.12
C ARG A 121 -9.86 -22.85 -1.05
N LEU A 122 -9.56 -21.66 -1.56
CA LEU A 122 -8.39 -21.44 -2.42
C LEU A 122 -7.10 -21.91 -1.74
N TYR A 123 -6.98 -21.67 -0.42
CA TYR A 123 -5.88 -22.13 0.41
C TYR A 123 -5.63 -23.64 0.36
N ASP A 124 -6.70 -24.44 0.27
CA ASP A 124 -6.62 -25.93 0.28
C ASP A 124 -6.13 -26.50 -1.06
N VAL A 125 -6.19 -25.70 -2.13
CA VAL A 125 -5.85 -26.13 -3.51
C VAL A 125 -4.50 -25.60 -3.97
N ILE A 126 -4.00 -24.51 -3.38
CA ILE A 126 -2.69 -23.94 -3.75
C ILE A 126 -1.59 -24.89 -3.26
N GLU A 127 -0.83 -25.41 -4.22
CA GLU A 127 0.34 -26.23 -3.95
C GLU A 127 1.47 -25.38 -3.39
N SER A 128 2.16 -25.90 -2.38
CA SER A 128 3.37 -25.26 -1.85
C SER A 128 4.55 -25.60 -2.75
N ASP A 129 5.35 -24.60 -3.12
CA ASP A 129 6.63 -24.80 -3.83
C ASP A 129 7.72 -25.37 -2.91
N GLU A 130 7.41 -25.69 -1.66
CA GLU A 130 8.37 -26.28 -0.74
C GLU A 130 8.68 -27.73 -1.15
N GLU A 131 9.97 -28.02 -1.27
CA GLU A 131 10.44 -29.38 -1.51
C GLU A 131 9.97 -30.32 -0.39
N ASP A 132 9.62 -31.53 -0.75
CA ASP A 132 9.21 -32.59 0.19
C ASP A 132 10.22 -32.70 1.35
N ALA A 133 9.72 -32.78 2.57
CA ALA A 133 10.53 -32.90 3.79
C ALA A 133 11.55 -34.05 3.72
N CYS A 134 11.19 -35.12 3.05
CA CYS A 134 12.11 -36.25 2.81
C CYS A 134 13.28 -35.84 1.91
N MET A 135 13.02 -35.05 0.84
CA MET A 135 14.09 -34.56 -0.05
C MET A 135 14.97 -33.54 0.67
N GLN A 136 14.40 -32.67 1.47
CA GLN A 136 15.17 -31.68 2.28
C GLN A 136 16.09 -32.40 3.28
N LEU A 137 15.61 -33.47 3.92
CA LEU A 137 16.42 -34.27 4.86
C LEU A 137 17.53 -35.01 4.13
N ALA A 138 17.23 -35.61 2.98
CA ALA A 138 18.23 -36.27 2.14
C ALA A 138 19.32 -35.28 1.71
N LEU A 139 18.94 -34.11 1.22
CA LEU A 139 19.88 -33.07 0.84
C LEU A 139 20.75 -32.58 2.00
N LYS A 140 20.19 -32.43 3.21
CA LYS A 140 20.98 -32.10 4.41
C LYS A 140 22.01 -33.18 4.73
N ASN A 141 21.65 -34.46 4.63
CA ASN A 141 22.55 -35.57 4.86
C ASN A 141 23.66 -35.62 3.80
N ASP A 142 23.31 -35.41 2.53
CA ASP A 142 24.27 -35.37 1.43
C ASP A 142 25.26 -34.20 1.57
N ILE A 143 24.77 -33.02 1.98
CA ILE A 143 25.62 -31.87 2.28
C ILE A 143 26.58 -32.20 3.44
N SER A 144 26.09 -32.79 4.52
CA SER A 144 26.93 -33.18 5.66
C SER A 144 28.02 -34.17 5.26
N LEU A 145 27.66 -35.17 4.47
CA LEU A 145 28.60 -36.16 3.92
C LEU A 145 29.60 -35.49 2.97
N LEU A 146 29.17 -34.55 2.13
CA LEU A 146 30.05 -33.80 1.25
C LEU A 146 31.12 -33.05 2.05
N TYR A 147 30.75 -32.32 3.10
CA TYR A 147 31.70 -31.60 3.94
C TYR A 147 32.69 -32.54 4.64
N GLU A 148 32.25 -33.67 5.15
CA GLU A 148 33.13 -34.70 5.75
C GLU A 148 34.14 -35.28 4.74
N LYS A 149 33.69 -35.56 3.52
CA LYS A 149 34.52 -36.10 2.46
C LYS A 149 35.49 -35.09 1.84
N LEU A 150 35.08 -33.81 1.75
CA LEU A 150 35.93 -32.73 1.26
C LEU A 150 37.27 -32.64 2.00
N GLU A 151 37.26 -32.84 3.31
CA GLU A 151 38.47 -32.79 4.14
C GLU A 151 39.33 -34.06 4.05
N SER A 152 38.71 -35.23 3.80
CA SER A 152 39.39 -36.50 3.80
C SER A 152 39.95 -36.92 2.44
N VAL A 153 39.37 -36.46 1.33
CA VAL A 153 39.69 -36.91 -0.04
C VAL A 153 40.56 -35.93 -0.81
N LEU A 154 40.42 -34.61 -0.52
CA LEU A 154 41.08 -33.57 -1.29
C LEU A 154 42.34 -33.05 -0.60
N THR A 155 43.34 -32.70 -1.41
CA THR A 155 44.53 -31.98 -0.93
C THR A 155 44.17 -30.54 -0.53
N ASP A 156 44.96 -29.90 0.34
CA ASP A 156 44.75 -28.53 0.83
C ASP A 156 44.56 -27.52 -0.31
N ARG A 157 45.30 -27.71 -1.41
CA ARG A 157 45.20 -26.82 -2.59
C ARG A 157 43.87 -26.98 -3.31
N GLU A 158 43.37 -28.19 -3.48
CA GLU A 158 42.09 -28.50 -4.11
C GLU A 158 40.94 -27.99 -3.22
N GLN A 159 41.02 -28.22 -1.91
CA GLN A 159 40.05 -27.65 -0.95
C GLN A 159 39.98 -26.15 -1.04
N LEU A 160 41.13 -25.45 -1.11
CA LEU A 160 41.16 -23.99 -1.21
C LEU A 160 40.49 -23.50 -2.49
N VAL A 161 40.72 -24.15 -3.61
CA VAL A 161 40.09 -23.82 -4.91
C VAL A 161 38.60 -23.99 -4.84
N LEU A 162 38.11 -25.11 -4.32
CA LEU A 162 36.67 -25.36 -4.17
C LEU A 162 36.00 -24.37 -3.19
N LYS A 163 36.63 -24.16 -2.02
CA LYS A 163 36.12 -23.20 -1.03
C LYS A 163 35.92 -21.80 -1.65
N LYS A 164 36.91 -21.33 -2.42
CA LYS A 164 36.83 -20.02 -3.08
C LYS A 164 35.87 -19.98 -4.26
N ARG A 165 35.80 -21.07 -5.04
CA ARG A 165 34.95 -21.12 -6.23
C ARG A 165 33.47 -21.18 -5.90
N TYR A 166 33.10 -21.93 -4.88
CA TYR A 166 31.72 -22.19 -4.51
C TYR A 166 31.25 -21.42 -3.23
N GLY A 167 32.15 -20.61 -2.66
CA GLY A 167 31.82 -19.84 -1.46
C GLY A 167 31.59 -20.69 -0.21
N LEU A 168 32.22 -21.88 -0.13
CA LEU A 168 32.06 -22.77 1.00
C LEU A 168 32.74 -22.21 2.26
N TYR A 169 32.23 -22.54 3.44
CA TYR A 169 32.71 -22.06 4.75
C TYR A 169 32.74 -20.54 4.89
N GLY A 170 31.85 -19.84 4.21
CA GLY A 170 31.80 -18.37 4.28
C GLY A 170 32.91 -17.67 3.49
N CYS A 171 33.66 -18.40 2.65
CA CYS A 171 34.62 -17.79 1.74
C CYS A 171 33.92 -16.95 0.66
N LEU A 172 34.58 -15.85 0.23
CA LEU A 172 34.06 -15.05 -0.88
C LEU A 172 34.05 -15.87 -2.18
N LEU A 173 32.94 -15.83 -2.91
CA LEU A 173 32.85 -16.39 -4.25
C LEU A 173 33.88 -15.72 -5.17
N TYR A 174 34.80 -16.51 -5.72
CA TYR A 174 35.77 -16.03 -6.69
C TYR A 174 35.28 -16.36 -8.10
N THR A 175 34.78 -15.35 -8.77
CA THR A 175 34.46 -15.45 -10.20
C THR A 175 35.66 -14.93 -10.99
N SER A 176 36.24 -15.80 -11.84
CA SER A 176 37.27 -15.35 -12.80
C SER A 176 36.65 -14.31 -13.73
N PRO A 177 37.24 -13.12 -13.92
CA PRO A 177 36.77 -12.17 -14.91
C PRO A 177 36.77 -12.86 -16.29
N SER A 178 35.65 -12.71 -17.00
CA SER A 178 35.56 -13.24 -18.37
C SER A 178 36.57 -12.48 -19.27
N PRO A 179 37.29 -13.18 -20.16
CA PRO A 179 38.18 -12.49 -21.10
C PRO A 179 37.44 -11.60 -22.10
N ARG A 180 36.13 -11.43 -21.97
CA ARG A 180 35.26 -10.61 -22.83
C ARG A 180 34.60 -9.44 -22.10
N ASP A 181 34.92 -9.20 -20.84
CA ASP A 181 34.45 -8.00 -20.10
C ASP A 181 35.49 -6.89 -20.15
#